data_5d8a663c4dee0fe35e325a75c6ca16af
#
_entry.id   5d8a663c4dee0fe35e325a75c6ca16af
#
_cell.length_a   1.000
_cell.length_b   1.000
_cell.length_c   1.000
_cell.angle_alpha   90.00
_cell.angle_beta   90.00
_cell.angle_gamma   90.00
#
_symmetry.space_group_name_H-M   'P 1'
#
loop_
_entity.id
_entity.type
_entity.pdbx_description
1 polymer ?
#
loop_
_entity_poly.entity_id
_entity_poly.type
_entity_poly.pdbx_seq_one_letter_code
_entity_poly.pdbx_strand_id
1 'polypeptide(L)'
;MDKRLKLSVHQLVDFVLRTGDIDNRIFNRSSMNEGTRIHAFYQSKQSSNYLSEYLLGATFYVDDFTIFLEGRADGIIVNDDLAIVDEIKSTVVDLEDYHREQEAWHVGQAKCYALMYALEKNLETVGIRLTYIHQTKNDKMVKNYVFTQE
;
A
#
# COMPACT_ATOMS: atom_id res chain seq x y z
N MET A 1 10.86 17.60 26.35
CA MET A 1 10.55 18.28 25.08
C MET A 1 9.93 17.29 24.11
N ASP A 2 8.70 17.54 23.69
CA ASP A 2 7.99 16.69 22.72
C ASP A 2 8.70 16.72 21.37
N LYS A 3 9.09 15.57 20.90
CA LYS A 3 9.66 15.42 19.56
C LYS A 3 8.57 14.90 18.63
N ARG A 4 8.17 15.73 17.68
CA ARG A 4 7.12 15.40 16.73
C ARG A 4 7.73 15.04 15.39
N LEU A 5 7.28 13.94 14.83
CA LEU A 5 7.77 13.44 13.55
C LEU A 5 6.59 13.09 12.67
N LYS A 6 6.60 13.62 11.45
CA LYS A 6 5.57 13.31 10.45
C LYS A 6 6.21 12.43 9.36
N LEU A 7 5.64 11.26 9.14
CA LEU A 7 6.13 10.29 8.15
C LEU A 7 5.01 9.87 7.22
N SER A 8 5.35 9.70 5.94
CA SER A 8 4.48 8.98 5.02
C SER A 8 4.71 7.48 5.18
N VAL A 9 3.74 6.68 4.73
CA VAL A 9 3.89 5.22 4.70
C VAL A 9 5.11 4.83 3.86
N HIS A 10 5.31 5.47 2.72
CA HIS A 10 6.47 5.20 1.86
C HIS A 10 7.79 5.44 2.59
N GLN A 11 7.90 6.54 3.31
CA GLN A 11 9.10 6.87 4.06
C GLN A 11 9.38 5.84 5.15
N LEU A 12 8.34 5.41 5.87
CA LEU A 12 8.49 4.43 6.93
C LEU A 12 8.94 3.07 6.37
N VAL A 13 8.29 2.60 5.32
CA VAL A 13 8.62 1.30 4.71
C VAL A 13 10.02 1.33 4.11
N ASP A 14 10.39 2.42 3.44
CA ASP A 14 11.74 2.60 2.90
C ASP A 14 12.78 2.50 4.00
N PHE A 15 12.53 3.17 5.13
CA PHE A 15 13.47 3.18 6.25
C PHE A 15 13.62 1.79 6.86
N VAL A 16 12.50 1.10 7.12
CA VAL A 16 12.51 -0.21 7.80
C VAL A 16 13.15 -1.30 6.93
N LEU A 17 12.88 -1.28 5.62
CA LEU A 17 13.34 -2.33 4.71
C LEU A 17 14.66 -1.98 4.00
N ARG A 18 15.22 -0.81 4.26
CA ARG A 18 16.50 -0.42 3.67
C ARG A 18 17.62 -1.22 4.33
N THR A 19 18.30 -2.03 3.52
CA THR A 19 19.38 -2.91 3.98
C THR A 19 20.77 -2.31 3.77
N GLY A 20 20.86 -1.00 3.54
CA GLY A 20 22.13 -0.30 3.33
C GLY A 20 22.59 -0.27 1.89
N ASP A 21 21.87 -0.92 1.00
CA ASP A 21 22.20 -0.90 -0.42
C ASP A 21 21.66 0.36 -1.07
N ILE A 22 22.40 0.88 -2.05
CA ILE A 22 21.98 2.02 -2.84
C ILE A 22 20.74 1.60 -3.64
N ASP A 23 19.70 2.39 -3.51
CA ASP A 23 18.47 2.16 -4.27
C ASP A 23 18.73 2.47 -5.75
N ASN A 24 18.83 1.41 -6.54
CA ASN A 24 19.07 1.51 -7.98
C ASN A 24 17.78 1.63 -8.79
N ARG A 25 16.68 2.01 -8.14
CA ARG A 25 15.41 2.17 -8.85
C ARG A 25 15.52 3.33 -9.84
N ILE A 26 15.46 2.99 -11.12
CA ILE A 26 15.42 3.98 -12.18
C ILE A 26 13.97 4.45 -12.31
N PHE A 27 13.72 5.68 -11.91
CA PHE A 27 12.41 6.28 -12.10
C PHE A 27 12.30 6.82 -13.51
N ASN A 28 11.49 6.17 -14.32
CA ASN A 28 11.15 6.65 -15.65
C ASN A 28 9.84 7.43 -15.55
N ARG A 29 9.86 8.73 -15.87
CA ARG A 29 8.69 9.60 -15.79
C ARG A 29 7.54 9.09 -16.67
N SER A 30 7.85 8.57 -17.84
CA SER A 30 6.87 7.99 -18.74
C SER A 30 6.18 6.79 -18.11
N SER A 31 6.94 5.91 -17.46
CA SER A 31 6.41 4.75 -16.75
C SER A 31 5.55 5.15 -15.56
N MET A 32 5.91 6.21 -14.84
CA MET A 32 5.12 6.73 -13.71
C MET A 32 3.78 7.28 -14.16
N ASN A 33 3.75 8.02 -15.28
CA ASN A 33 2.51 8.54 -15.85
C ASN A 33 1.58 7.42 -16.30
N GLU A 34 2.13 6.39 -16.92
CA GLU A 34 1.38 5.21 -17.34
C GLU A 34 0.83 4.47 -16.13
N GLY A 35 1.62 4.35 -15.06
CA GLY A 35 1.18 3.74 -13.81
C GLY A 35 -0.01 4.46 -13.21
N THR A 36 0.03 5.79 -13.16
CA THR A 36 -1.08 6.60 -12.65
C THR A 36 -2.36 6.37 -13.45
N ARG A 37 -2.23 6.33 -14.78
CA ARG A 37 -3.38 6.09 -15.66
C ARG A 37 -3.97 4.70 -15.47
N ILE A 38 -3.12 3.69 -15.32
CA ILE A 38 -3.54 2.31 -15.09
C ILE A 38 -4.27 2.20 -13.74
N HIS A 39 -3.74 2.83 -12.68
CA HIS A 39 -4.40 2.85 -11.38
C HIS A 39 -5.81 3.45 -11.48
N ALA A 40 -5.93 4.61 -12.12
CA ALA A 40 -7.22 5.27 -12.27
C ALA A 40 -8.21 4.42 -13.07
N PHE A 41 -7.75 3.80 -14.15
CA PHE A 41 -8.58 2.94 -14.97
C PHE A 41 -9.09 1.73 -14.17
N TYR A 42 -8.17 1.05 -13.44
CA TYR A 42 -8.52 -0.09 -12.61
C TYR A 42 -9.53 0.31 -11.54
N GLN A 43 -9.29 1.43 -10.84
CA GLN A 43 -10.19 1.92 -9.79
C GLN A 43 -11.58 2.22 -10.35
N SER A 44 -11.68 2.74 -11.57
CA SER A 44 -12.96 3.08 -12.20
C SER A 44 -13.81 1.86 -12.52
N LYS A 45 -13.23 0.67 -12.59
CA LYS A 45 -13.93 -0.58 -12.91
C LYS A 45 -14.39 -1.33 -11.68
N GLN A 46 -14.11 -0.82 -10.49
CA GLN A 46 -14.46 -1.51 -9.25
C GLN A 46 -15.92 -1.27 -8.87
N SER A 47 -16.45 -2.15 -8.01
CA SER A 47 -17.81 -2.06 -7.52
C SER A 47 -18.00 -0.87 -6.57
N SER A 48 -19.25 -0.57 -6.22
CA SER A 48 -19.58 0.57 -5.35
C SER A 48 -19.02 0.46 -3.95
N ASN A 49 -18.64 -0.75 -3.50
CA ASN A 49 -18.03 -0.97 -2.19
C ASN A 49 -16.51 -0.74 -2.19
N TYR A 50 -15.94 -0.26 -3.29
CA TYR A 50 -14.52 0.05 -3.41
C TYR A 50 -14.32 1.56 -3.21
N LEU A 51 -13.58 1.91 -2.15
CA LEU A 51 -13.28 3.31 -1.83
C LEU A 51 -11.89 3.64 -2.37
N SER A 52 -11.84 4.38 -3.48
CA SER A 52 -10.58 4.74 -4.14
C SER A 52 -9.87 5.88 -3.44
N GLU A 53 -8.55 5.84 -3.42
CA GLU A 53 -7.70 6.92 -2.91
C GLU A 53 -8.09 7.32 -1.49
N TYR A 54 -8.10 6.35 -0.57
CA TYR A 54 -8.57 6.56 0.80
C TYR A 54 -7.44 7.12 1.68
N LEU A 55 -7.66 8.32 2.22
CA LEU A 55 -6.70 8.96 3.11
C LEU A 55 -6.72 8.33 4.49
N LEU A 56 -5.54 8.01 5.00
CA LEU A 56 -5.36 7.39 6.31
C LEU A 56 -4.32 8.17 7.12
N GLY A 57 -4.54 8.20 8.44
CA GLY A 57 -3.60 8.81 9.35
C GLY A 57 -3.69 8.16 10.72
N ALA A 58 -2.58 8.08 11.43
CA ALA A 58 -2.54 7.57 12.79
C ALA A 58 -1.42 8.23 13.57
N THR A 59 -1.63 8.41 14.87
CA THR A 59 -0.63 8.98 15.77
C THR A 59 -0.14 7.90 16.71
N PHE A 60 1.19 7.75 16.79
CA PHE A 60 1.83 6.81 17.68
C PHE A 60 2.74 7.53 18.66
N TYR A 61 2.76 7.07 19.89
CA TYR A 61 3.60 7.62 20.96
C TYR A 61 4.67 6.59 21.30
N VAL A 62 5.92 6.91 21.02
CA VAL A 62 7.06 6.02 21.27
C VAL A 62 8.12 6.81 22.02
N ASP A 63 8.34 6.47 23.28
CA ASP A 63 9.25 7.20 24.17
C ASP A 63 8.91 8.69 24.19
N ASP A 64 9.86 9.56 23.82
CA ASP A 64 9.66 11.02 23.77
C ASP A 64 9.08 11.48 22.43
N PHE A 65 8.84 10.56 21.50
CA PHE A 65 8.41 10.90 20.15
C PHE A 65 6.91 10.77 19.98
N THR A 66 6.33 11.75 19.32
CA THR A 66 4.98 11.64 18.76
C THR A 66 5.14 11.48 17.25
N ILE A 67 4.73 10.34 16.74
CA ILE A 67 4.88 10.02 15.32
C ILE A 67 3.50 10.09 14.67
N PHE A 68 3.35 10.97 13.70
CA PHE A 68 2.15 11.02 12.86
C PHE A 68 2.45 10.34 11.54
N LEU A 69 1.78 9.21 11.31
CA LEU A 69 1.92 8.43 10.08
C LEU A 69 0.73 8.71 9.19
N GLU A 70 1.00 9.03 7.92
CA GLU A 70 -0.08 9.30 6.97
C GLU A 70 0.20 8.62 5.63
N GLY A 71 -0.86 8.38 4.87
CA GLY A 71 -0.76 7.82 3.54
C GLY A 71 -2.12 7.73 2.88
N ARG A 72 -2.09 7.29 1.64
CA ARG A 72 -3.30 7.14 0.84
C ARG A 72 -3.31 5.73 0.27
N ALA A 73 -4.27 4.91 0.70
CA ALA A 73 -4.45 3.59 0.15
C ALA A 73 -5.09 3.70 -1.23
N ASP A 74 -4.64 2.89 -2.17
CA ASP A 74 -5.22 2.89 -3.52
C ASP A 74 -6.70 2.54 -3.48
N GLY A 75 -7.08 1.59 -2.64
CA GLY A 75 -8.48 1.24 -2.46
C GLY A 75 -8.75 0.51 -1.15
N ILE A 76 -9.97 0.66 -0.67
CA ILE A 76 -10.49 -0.12 0.46
C ILE A 76 -11.76 -0.81 -0.03
N ILE A 77 -11.81 -2.13 0.05
CA ILE A 77 -13.00 -2.91 -0.27
C ILE A 77 -13.75 -3.15 1.02
N VAL A 78 -14.95 -2.61 1.12
CA VAL A 78 -15.76 -2.72 2.32
C VAL A 78 -16.78 -3.86 2.14
N ASN A 79 -16.53 -4.97 2.82
CA ASN A 79 -17.43 -6.13 2.86
C ASN A 79 -17.95 -6.30 4.28
N ASP A 80 -19.08 -6.99 4.42
CA ASP A 80 -19.70 -7.23 5.72
C ASP A 80 -18.79 -8.03 6.67
N ASP A 81 -18.05 -9.00 6.12
CA ASP A 81 -17.22 -9.90 6.90
C ASP A 81 -15.78 -9.43 7.06
N LEU A 82 -15.25 -8.73 6.06
CA LEU A 82 -13.83 -8.38 6.03
C LEU A 82 -13.60 -7.15 5.16
N ALA A 83 -12.97 -6.13 5.73
CA ALA A 83 -12.46 -5.02 4.94
C ALA A 83 -11.10 -5.41 4.34
N ILE A 84 -10.84 -5.01 3.11
CA ILE A 84 -9.63 -5.38 2.38
C ILE A 84 -8.96 -4.12 1.85
N VAL A 85 -7.70 -3.93 2.20
CA VAL A 85 -6.87 -2.88 1.62
C VAL A 85 -6.30 -3.38 0.30
N ASP A 86 -6.55 -2.65 -0.77
CA ASP A 86 -6.06 -2.97 -2.11
C ASP A 86 -4.91 -2.04 -2.46
N GLU A 87 -3.75 -2.62 -2.72
CA GLU A 87 -2.56 -1.89 -3.16
C GLU A 87 -2.29 -2.26 -4.61
N ILE A 88 -2.32 -1.25 -5.49
CA ILE A 88 -2.19 -1.46 -6.94
C ILE A 88 -0.76 -1.15 -7.36
N LYS A 89 -0.14 -2.09 -8.05
CA LYS A 89 1.22 -1.94 -8.59
C LYS A 89 1.20 -2.24 -10.08
N SER A 90 1.81 -1.37 -10.87
CA SER A 90 1.96 -1.61 -12.30
C SER A 90 3.44 -1.70 -12.66
N THR A 91 3.76 -2.49 -13.66
CA THR A 91 5.14 -2.72 -14.06
C THR A 91 5.21 -3.15 -15.53
N VAL A 92 6.41 -3.03 -16.11
CA VAL A 92 6.70 -3.52 -17.47
C VAL A 92 7.47 -4.85 -17.44
N VAL A 93 7.83 -5.34 -16.23
CA VAL A 93 8.50 -6.62 -16.08
C VAL A 93 7.48 -7.71 -15.77
N ASP A 94 7.92 -8.99 -15.79
CA ASP A 94 7.06 -10.12 -15.47
C ASP A 94 6.44 -9.95 -14.08
N LEU A 95 5.12 -10.18 -13.96
CA LEU A 95 4.39 -9.92 -12.72
C LEU A 95 4.85 -10.82 -11.56
N GLU A 96 5.12 -12.10 -11.82
CA GLU A 96 5.61 -13.00 -10.79
C GLU A 96 6.99 -12.60 -10.29
N ASP A 97 7.88 -12.22 -11.20
CA ASP A 97 9.23 -11.74 -10.86
C ASP A 97 9.16 -10.46 -10.05
N TYR A 98 8.31 -9.52 -10.47
CA TYR A 98 8.14 -8.25 -9.77
C TYR A 98 7.62 -8.46 -8.35
N HIS A 99 6.60 -9.30 -8.20
CA HIS A 99 6.06 -9.63 -6.88
C HIS A 99 7.13 -10.27 -5.99
N ARG A 100 7.86 -11.27 -6.51
CA ARG A 100 8.87 -11.98 -5.73
C ARG A 100 9.98 -11.06 -5.24
N GLU A 101 10.41 -10.13 -6.09
CA GLU A 101 11.48 -9.19 -5.76
C GLU A 101 11.03 -8.09 -4.80
N GLN A 102 9.75 -7.66 -4.88
CA GLN A 102 9.25 -6.50 -4.18
C GLN A 102 8.20 -6.82 -3.11
N GLU A 103 7.99 -8.10 -2.81
CA GLU A 103 6.92 -8.53 -1.89
C GLU A 103 7.01 -7.83 -0.54
N ALA A 104 8.21 -7.79 0.06
CA ALA A 104 8.38 -7.18 1.38
C ALA A 104 7.97 -5.71 1.40
N TRP A 105 8.30 -4.96 0.34
CA TRP A 105 7.93 -3.55 0.22
C TRP A 105 6.42 -3.38 0.03
N HIS A 106 5.84 -4.15 -0.88
CA HIS A 106 4.41 -4.02 -1.20
C HIS A 106 3.54 -4.49 -0.04
N VAL A 107 3.89 -5.60 0.59
CA VAL A 107 3.19 -6.08 1.79
C VAL A 107 3.37 -5.09 2.94
N GLY A 108 4.58 -4.55 3.12
CA GLY A 108 4.84 -3.55 4.17
C GLY A 108 3.97 -2.32 4.02
N GLN A 109 3.85 -1.78 2.80
CA GLN A 109 2.97 -0.64 2.53
C GLN A 109 1.52 -0.97 2.84
N ALA A 110 1.03 -2.09 2.32
CA ALA A 110 -0.35 -2.51 2.52
C ALA A 110 -0.66 -2.80 3.98
N LYS A 111 0.29 -3.38 4.73
CA LYS A 111 0.13 -3.62 6.17
C LYS A 111 -0.01 -2.32 6.95
N CYS A 112 0.78 -1.30 6.60
CA CYS A 112 0.65 0.02 7.25
C CYS A 112 -0.73 0.60 7.03
N TYR A 113 -1.23 0.55 5.80
CA TYR A 113 -2.58 1.02 5.51
C TYR A 113 -3.64 0.19 6.24
N ALA A 114 -3.46 -1.12 6.27
CA ALA A 114 -4.39 -2.02 6.96
C ALA A 114 -4.44 -1.72 8.47
N LEU A 115 -3.28 -1.51 9.09
CA LEU A 115 -3.21 -1.16 10.50
C LEU A 115 -3.92 0.17 10.79
N MET A 116 -3.64 1.19 9.97
CA MET A 116 -4.29 2.50 10.16
C MET A 116 -5.80 2.41 9.96
N TYR A 117 -6.26 1.64 8.97
CA TYR A 117 -7.69 1.45 8.74
C TYR A 117 -8.33 0.67 9.89
N ALA A 118 -7.67 -0.38 10.39
CA ALA A 118 -8.15 -1.14 11.53
C ALA A 118 -8.29 -0.27 12.78
N LEU A 119 -7.34 0.62 13.02
CA LEU A 119 -7.41 1.56 14.14
C LEU A 119 -8.55 2.56 13.96
N GLU A 120 -8.74 3.08 12.75
CA GLU A 120 -9.81 4.03 12.46
C GLU A 120 -11.20 3.41 12.68
N LYS A 121 -11.39 2.16 12.25
CA LYS A 121 -12.69 1.47 12.30
C LYS A 121 -12.82 0.49 13.45
N ASN A 122 -11.82 0.37 14.30
CA ASN A 122 -11.79 -0.56 15.42
C ASN A 122 -12.02 -2.01 14.99
N LEU A 123 -11.23 -2.48 14.03
CA LEU A 123 -11.33 -3.83 13.47
C LEU A 123 -10.19 -4.70 14.00
N GLU A 124 -10.50 -5.98 14.27
CA GLU A 124 -9.50 -6.94 14.70
C GLU A 124 -8.73 -7.55 13.53
N THR A 125 -9.41 -7.69 12.39
CA THR A 125 -8.84 -8.37 11.21
C THR A 125 -9.08 -7.53 9.98
N VAL A 126 -8.06 -7.40 9.14
CA VAL A 126 -8.13 -6.71 7.85
C VAL A 126 -7.40 -7.55 6.81
N GLY A 127 -8.02 -7.68 5.65
CA GLY A 127 -7.39 -8.33 4.51
C GLY A 127 -6.55 -7.35 3.72
N ILE A 128 -5.59 -7.88 3.00
CA ILE A 128 -4.76 -7.13 2.07
C ILE A 128 -4.80 -7.82 0.72
N ARG A 129 -4.97 -7.04 -0.33
CA ARG A 129 -4.88 -7.50 -1.70
C ARG A 129 -3.81 -6.70 -2.43
N LEU A 130 -2.83 -7.39 -2.99
CA LEU A 130 -1.86 -6.78 -3.89
C LEU A 130 -2.30 -7.08 -5.32
N THR A 131 -2.60 -6.03 -6.06
CA THR A 131 -3.08 -6.13 -7.44
C THR A 131 -1.98 -5.66 -8.38
N TYR A 132 -1.46 -6.59 -9.18
CA TYR A 132 -0.37 -6.32 -10.12
C TYR A 132 -0.92 -6.25 -11.53
N ILE A 133 -0.59 -5.19 -12.25
CA ILE A 133 -1.06 -4.95 -13.62
C ILE A 133 0.15 -4.69 -14.51
N HIS A 134 0.25 -5.44 -15.62
CA HIS A 134 1.31 -5.19 -16.59
C HIS A 134 0.94 -3.99 -17.46
N GLN A 135 1.90 -3.07 -17.67
CA GLN A 135 1.62 -1.81 -18.35
C GLN A 135 1.38 -1.96 -19.85
N THR A 136 1.96 -2.98 -20.48
CA THR A 136 1.87 -3.16 -21.94
C THR A 136 1.19 -4.47 -22.35
N LYS A 137 1.18 -5.47 -21.47
CA LYS A 137 0.48 -6.73 -21.71
C LYS A 137 -0.86 -6.71 -20.98
N ASN A 138 -1.87 -7.37 -21.51
CA ASN A 138 -3.18 -7.46 -20.84
C ASN A 138 -3.13 -8.55 -19.76
N ASP A 139 -2.29 -8.32 -18.75
CA ASP A 139 -2.02 -9.27 -17.67
C ASP A 139 -2.26 -8.65 -16.31
N LYS A 140 -2.90 -9.41 -15.42
CA LYS A 140 -3.19 -8.99 -14.06
C LYS A 140 -2.99 -10.17 -13.11
N MET A 141 -2.40 -9.90 -11.95
CA MET A 141 -2.17 -10.91 -10.92
C MET A 141 -2.57 -10.36 -9.56
N VAL A 142 -3.21 -11.19 -8.73
CA VAL A 142 -3.69 -10.78 -7.42
C VAL A 142 -3.10 -11.70 -6.35
N LYS A 143 -2.59 -11.11 -5.27
CA LYS A 143 -2.11 -11.85 -4.09
C LYS A 143 -2.89 -11.36 -2.87
N ASN A 144 -3.44 -12.29 -2.09
CA ASN A 144 -4.29 -11.98 -0.93
C ASN A 144 -3.62 -12.42 0.37
N TYR A 145 -3.77 -11.58 1.41
CA TYR A 145 -3.27 -11.86 2.75
C TYR A 145 -4.31 -11.44 3.77
N VAL A 146 -4.32 -12.08 4.94
CA VAL A 146 -5.20 -11.69 6.05
C VAL A 146 -4.34 -11.52 7.29
N PHE A 147 -4.52 -10.40 7.99
CA PHE A 147 -3.77 -10.10 9.21
C PHE A 147 -4.74 -9.82 10.36
N THR A 148 -4.39 -10.35 11.53
CA THR A 148 -5.13 -10.12 12.76
C THR A 148 -4.29 -9.23 13.67
N GLN A 149 -4.93 -8.23 14.25
CA GLN A 149 -4.31 -7.32 15.20
C GLN A 149 -4.21 -8.04 16.55
N GLU A 150 -2.97 -8.24 17.01
CA GLU A 150 -2.70 -8.77 18.34
C GLU A 150 -1.98 -7.73 19.19
#